data_f459d0bf1f6c2bcb3b64b7922792f93a
#
_entry.id   f459d0bf1f6c2bcb3b64b7922792f93a
#
_cell.length_a   1.000
_cell.length_b   1.000
_cell.length_c   1.000
_cell.angle_alpha   90.00
_cell.angle_beta   90.00
_cell.angle_gamma   90.00
#
_symmetry.space_group_name_H-M   'P 1'
#
loop_
_entity.id
_entity.type
_entity.pdbx_description
1 polymer ?
#
loop_
_entity_poly.entity_id
_entity_poly.type
_entity_poly.pdbx_seq_one_letter_code
_entity_poly.pdbx_strand_id
1 'polypeptide(L)'
;PPTLRVAQALAPPLAAGLVLGLAMPMFDATPPRGLFVLGSTLFYGCALHAAGTFMPRGMKLFGWMVILVSAAGAVGLAVLEPEVAGPRLAHAVMGAVFGLLHLAYGAYLYATERRETHA
;
A
#
# COMPACT_ATOMS: atom_id res chain seq x y z
N PRO A 1 -12.66 11.20 -19.17
CA PRO A 1 -13.28 11.07 -17.85
C PRO A 1 -12.25 10.87 -16.77
N PRO A 2 -12.45 11.42 -15.55
CA PRO A 2 -11.49 11.32 -14.46
C PRO A 2 -11.20 9.88 -14.03
N THR A 3 -12.18 8.99 -14.13
CA THR A 3 -12.03 7.56 -13.83
C THR A 3 -10.99 6.87 -14.71
N LEU A 4 -10.92 7.22 -16.00
CA LEU A 4 -9.93 6.65 -16.90
C LEU A 4 -8.51 7.08 -16.52
N ARG A 5 -8.33 8.34 -16.15
CA ARG A 5 -7.02 8.86 -15.71
C ARG A 5 -6.54 8.20 -14.42
N VAL A 6 -7.44 7.97 -13.49
CA VAL A 6 -7.14 7.21 -12.26
C VAL A 6 -6.72 5.79 -12.60
N ALA A 7 -7.46 5.09 -13.45
CA ALA A 7 -7.12 3.74 -13.87
C ALA A 7 -5.76 3.69 -14.58
N GLN A 8 -5.46 4.65 -15.45
CA GLN A 8 -4.17 4.76 -16.12
C GLN A 8 -3.02 5.03 -15.14
N ALA A 9 -3.25 5.80 -14.08
CA ALA A 9 -2.25 6.07 -13.07
C ALA A 9 -2.00 4.86 -12.14
N LEU A 10 -3.04 4.07 -11.86
CA LEU A 10 -2.93 2.86 -11.04
C LEU A 10 -2.27 1.69 -11.78
N ALA A 11 -2.50 1.59 -13.08
CA ALA A 11 -2.10 0.43 -13.87
C ALA A 11 -0.58 0.15 -13.84
N PRO A 12 0.34 1.10 -14.05
CA PRO A 12 1.78 0.81 -14.08
C PRO A 12 2.33 0.25 -12.76
N PRO A 13 2.08 0.85 -11.58
CA PRO A 13 2.58 0.29 -10.33
C PRO A 13 1.99 -1.08 -10.01
N LEU A 14 0.69 -1.28 -10.27
CA LEU A 14 0.03 -2.55 -10.02
C LEU A 14 0.54 -3.64 -10.98
N ALA A 15 0.73 -3.30 -12.26
CA ALA A 15 1.32 -4.22 -13.24
C ALA A 15 2.77 -4.59 -12.86
N ALA A 16 3.58 -3.61 -12.44
CA ALA A 16 4.94 -3.85 -11.98
C ALA A 16 4.97 -4.81 -10.76
N GLY A 17 4.10 -4.58 -9.80
CA GLY A 17 3.95 -5.46 -8.63
C GLY A 17 3.53 -6.88 -9.01
N LEU A 18 2.59 -7.00 -9.93
CA LEU A 18 2.13 -8.30 -10.43
C LEU A 18 3.25 -9.05 -11.17
N VAL A 19 3.95 -8.38 -12.09
CA VAL A 19 5.06 -8.97 -12.85
C VAL A 19 6.16 -9.43 -11.89
N LEU A 20 6.53 -8.60 -10.93
CA LEU A 20 7.54 -8.95 -9.94
C LEU A 20 7.09 -10.15 -9.10
N GLY A 21 5.84 -10.17 -8.65
CA GLY A 21 5.29 -11.28 -7.87
C GLY A 21 5.26 -12.61 -8.62
N LEU A 22 4.94 -12.57 -9.92
CA LEU A 22 4.95 -13.75 -10.79
C LEU A 22 6.36 -14.20 -11.17
N ALA A 23 7.30 -13.27 -11.28
CA ALA A 23 8.70 -13.57 -11.63
C ALA A 23 9.50 -14.14 -10.45
N MET A 24 9.18 -13.75 -9.22
CA MET A 24 9.90 -14.16 -8.01
C MET A 24 10.13 -15.68 -7.90
N PRO A 25 9.13 -16.55 -8.13
CA PRO A 25 9.32 -18.00 -8.06
C PRO A 25 10.27 -18.55 -9.14
N MET A 26 10.53 -17.79 -10.20
CA MET A 26 11.40 -18.23 -11.30
C MET A 26 12.88 -18.05 -10.99
N PHE A 27 13.21 -17.29 -9.96
CA PHE A 27 14.59 -17.01 -9.56
C PHE A 27 14.98 -17.78 -8.28
N ASP A 28 14.81 -18.99 -8.12
CA ASP A 28 15.22 -19.86 -6.97
C ASP A 28 15.37 -19.18 -5.58
N ALA A 29 15.06 -17.91 -5.51
CA ALA A 29 15.06 -17.08 -4.32
C ALA A 29 13.63 -16.87 -3.88
N THR A 30 13.07 -17.81 -3.13
CA THR A 30 11.80 -17.58 -2.45
C THR A 30 12.03 -16.56 -1.35
N PRO A 31 11.65 -15.30 -1.55
CA PRO A 31 11.73 -14.31 -0.48
C PRO A 31 10.84 -14.74 0.68
N PRO A 32 11.18 -14.39 1.91
CA PRO A 32 10.30 -14.60 3.04
C PRO A 32 8.89 -14.11 2.71
N ARG A 33 7.88 -14.86 3.07
CA ARG A 33 6.48 -14.52 2.78
C ARG A 33 6.11 -13.11 3.22
N GLY A 34 6.71 -12.64 4.32
CA GLY A 34 6.53 -11.28 4.79
C GLY A 34 7.05 -10.22 3.82
N LEU A 35 8.16 -10.47 3.15
CA LEU A 35 8.73 -9.54 2.17
C LEU A 35 7.84 -9.41 0.93
N PHE A 36 7.20 -10.49 0.50
CA PHE A 36 6.21 -10.46 -0.59
C PHE A 36 5.02 -9.57 -0.23
N VAL A 37 4.47 -9.73 0.97
CA VAL A 37 3.35 -8.92 1.45
C VAL A 37 3.74 -7.44 1.53
N LEU A 38 4.90 -7.13 2.10
CA LEU A 38 5.39 -5.77 2.21
C LEU A 38 5.68 -5.13 0.85
N GLY A 39 6.25 -5.88 -0.08
CA GLY A 39 6.46 -5.44 -1.45
C GLY A 39 5.13 -5.14 -2.14
N SER A 40 4.13 -5.98 -1.99
CA SER A 40 2.79 -5.78 -2.54
C SER A 40 2.12 -4.52 -1.97
N THR A 41 2.21 -4.29 -0.67
CA THR A 41 1.67 -3.08 -0.03
C THR A 41 2.43 -1.83 -0.46
N LEU A 42 3.73 -1.91 -0.69
CA LEU A 42 4.54 -0.82 -1.20
C LEU A 42 4.09 -0.40 -2.61
N PHE A 43 3.92 -1.34 -3.53
CA PHE A 43 3.38 -1.07 -4.87
C PHE A 43 1.97 -0.51 -4.82
N TYR A 44 1.14 -1.02 -3.93
CA TYR A 44 -0.20 -0.48 -3.70
C TYR A 44 -0.16 0.98 -3.24
N GLY A 45 0.73 1.31 -2.30
CA GLY A 45 0.95 2.70 -1.86
C GLY A 45 1.41 3.61 -3.00
N CYS A 46 2.32 3.14 -3.84
CA CYS A 46 2.75 3.87 -5.04
C CYS A 46 1.59 4.12 -6.01
N ALA A 47 0.74 3.12 -6.21
CA ALA A 47 -0.45 3.24 -7.05
C ALA A 47 -1.43 4.28 -6.50
N LEU A 48 -1.69 4.27 -5.19
CA LEU A 48 -2.54 5.25 -4.52
C LEU A 48 -1.95 6.67 -4.63
N HIS A 49 -0.65 6.81 -4.46
CA HIS A 49 0.02 8.10 -4.60
C HIS A 49 -0.11 8.65 -6.03
N ALA A 50 0.12 7.82 -7.03
CA ALA A 50 -0.03 8.19 -8.44
C ALA A 50 -1.48 8.59 -8.76
N ALA A 51 -2.45 7.80 -8.34
CA ALA A 51 -3.88 8.08 -8.51
C ALA A 51 -4.31 9.35 -7.78
N GLY A 52 -3.67 9.67 -6.66
CA GLY A 52 -3.97 10.84 -5.84
C GLY A 52 -3.81 12.18 -6.57
N THR A 53 -3.14 12.20 -7.72
CA THR A 53 -3.07 13.38 -8.59
C THR A 53 -4.44 13.74 -9.17
N PHE A 54 -5.30 12.76 -9.37
CA PHE A 54 -6.62 12.89 -10.00
C PHE A 54 -7.78 12.71 -9.02
N MET A 55 -7.49 12.53 -7.74
CA MET A 55 -8.47 12.23 -6.70
C MET A 55 -8.54 13.32 -5.64
N PRO A 56 -9.57 13.32 -4.78
CA PRO A 56 -9.71 14.29 -3.71
C PRO A 56 -8.50 14.40 -2.80
N ARG A 57 -8.40 15.52 -2.11
CA ARG A 57 -7.33 15.79 -1.14
C ARG A 57 -7.18 14.65 -0.13
N GLY A 58 -5.97 14.33 0.19
CA GLY A 58 -5.64 13.29 1.16
C GLY A 58 -5.23 11.95 0.55
N MET A 59 -5.64 11.63 -0.68
CA MET A 59 -5.25 10.36 -1.31
C MET A 59 -3.74 10.24 -1.51
N LYS A 60 -3.06 11.32 -1.87
CA LYS A 60 -1.59 11.35 -1.94
C LYS A 60 -0.95 11.10 -0.59
N LEU A 61 -1.47 11.75 0.45
CA LEU A 61 -0.99 11.56 1.81
C LEU A 61 -1.21 10.12 2.27
N PHE A 62 -2.38 9.58 1.99
CA PHE A 62 -2.69 8.18 2.28
C PHE A 62 -1.72 7.23 1.57
N GLY A 63 -1.44 7.45 0.28
CA GLY A 63 -0.44 6.70 -0.48
C GLY A 63 0.95 6.77 0.17
N TRP A 64 1.38 7.95 0.59
CA TRP A 64 2.64 8.13 1.32
C TRP A 64 2.67 7.38 2.65
N MET A 65 1.58 7.40 3.41
CA MET A 65 1.50 6.63 4.66
C MET A 65 1.64 5.13 4.42
N VAL A 66 0.98 4.60 3.40
CA VAL A 66 1.11 3.19 3.01
C VAL A 66 2.55 2.86 2.59
N ILE A 67 3.18 3.72 1.79
CA ILE A 67 4.58 3.56 1.37
C ILE A 67 5.51 3.53 2.60
N LEU A 68 5.38 4.49 3.50
CA LEU A 68 6.23 4.60 4.68
C LEU A 68 6.06 3.42 5.63
N VAL A 69 4.84 2.98 5.89
CA VAL A 69 4.56 1.81 6.73
C VAL A 69 5.14 0.54 6.10
N SER A 70 4.97 0.36 4.80
CA SER A 70 5.51 -0.79 4.07
C SER A 70 7.04 -0.80 4.04
N ALA A 71 7.65 0.36 3.79
CA ALA A 71 9.11 0.52 3.80
C ALA A 71 9.70 0.28 5.20
N ALA A 72 9.08 0.83 6.24
CA ALA A 72 9.49 0.59 7.62
C ALA A 72 9.38 -0.88 8.01
N GLY A 73 8.31 -1.55 7.58
CA GLY A 73 8.13 -2.99 7.76
C GLY A 73 9.22 -3.81 7.06
N ALA A 74 9.57 -3.43 5.82
CA ALA A 74 10.62 -4.10 5.05
C ALA A 74 12.00 -3.95 5.72
N VAL A 75 12.34 -2.75 6.21
CA VAL A 75 13.56 -2.50 6.97
C VAL A 75 13.55 -3.31 8.28
N GLY A 76 12.43 -3.32 8.98
CA GLY A 76 12.26 -4.13 10.20
C GLY A 76 12.48 -5.61 9.95
N LEU A 77 11.97 -6.16 8.85
CA LEU A 77 12.21 -7.55 8.44
C LEU A 77 13.69 -7.82 8.13
N ALA A 78 14.38 -6.86 7.53
CA ALA A 78 15.81 -7.01 7.20
C ALA A 78 16.70 -6.97 8.45
N VAL A 79 16.28 -6.28 9.51
CA VAL A 79 17.04 -6.11 10.77
C VAL A 79 16.69 -7.18 11.80
N LEU A 80 15.43 -7.62 11.84
CA LEU A 80 14.97 -8.66 12.76
C LEU A 80 15.27 -10.06 12.21
N GLU A 81 15.53 -11.02 13.12
CA GLU A 81 15.77 -12.39 12.71
C GLU A 81 14.57 -12.99 11.96
N PRO A 82 14.82 -13.81 10.90
CA PRO A 82 13.76 -14.35 10.04
C PRO A 82 12.67 -15.14 10.78
N GLU A 83 12.98 -15.71 11.93
CA GLU A 83 12.02 -16.46 12.73
C GLU A 83 10.95 -15.56 13.38
N VAL A 84 11.33 -14.33 13.74
CA VAL A 84 10.40 -13.33 14.32
C VAL A 84 9.57 -12.64 13.23
N ALA A 85 10.13 -12.55 12.04
CA ALA A 85 9.56 -11.88 10.88
C ALA A 85 8.63 -12.78 10.03
N GLY A 86 8.12 -13.85 10.60
CA GLY A 86 7.28 -14.82 9.92
C GLY A 86 5.88 -14.33 9.56
N PRO A 87 4.95 -15.28 9.34
CA PRO A 87 3.59 -14.97 8.88
C PRO A 87 2.83 -13.98 9.78
N ARG A 88 3.16 -13.92 11.06
CA ARG A 88 2.52 -13.00 12.03
C ARG A 88 2.75 -11.54 11.69
N LEU A 89 3.99 -11.18 11.33
CA LEU A 89 4.31 -9.79 10.95
C LEU A 89 3.63 -9.41 9.63
N ALA A 90 3.59 -10.33 8.67
CA ALA A 90 2.88 -10.13 7.41
C ALA A 90 1.39 -9.85 7.63
N HIS A 91 0.73 -10.64 8.46
CA HIS A 91 -0.68 -10.45 8.83
C HIS A 91 -0.90 -9.15 9.61
N ALA A 92 0.02 -8.80 10.52
CA ALA A 92 -0.07 -7.55 11.28
C ALA A 92 0.06 -6.33 10.35
N VAL A 93 0.98 -6.34 9.40
CA VAL A 93 1.16 -5.26 8.42
C VAL A 93 -0.06 -5.16 7.50
N MET A 94 -0.57 -6.28 7.01
CA MET A 94 -1.81 -6.31 6.21
C MET A 94 -2.99 -5.73 6.99
N GLY A 95 -3.18 -6.14 8.23
CA GLY A 95 -4.23 -5.61 9.09
C GLY A 95 -4.07 -4.12 9.36
N ALA A 96 -2.84 -3.64 9.61
CA ALA A 96 -2.57 -2.23 9.81
C ALA A 96 -2.83 -1.40 8.55
N VAL A 97 -2.33 -1.83 7.40
CA VAL A 97 -2.48 -1.10 6.13
C VAL A 97 -3.91 -1.14 5.63
N PHE A 98 -4.50 -2.32 5.50
CA PHE A 98 -5.85 -2.47 4.93
C PHE A 98 -6.97 -2.29 5.94
N GLY A 99 -6.72 -2.46 7.23
CA GLY A 99 -7.70 -2.20 8.27
C GLY A 99 -7.61 -0.77 8.80
N LEU A 100 -6.60 -0.49 9.61
CA LEU A 100 -6.51 0.77 10.35
C LEU A 100 -6.33 1.98 9.44
N LEU A 101 -5.44 1.92 8.45
CA LEU A 101 -5.20 3.06 7.55
C LEU A 101 -6.42 3.35 6.69
N HIS A 102 -7.09 2.33 6.16
CA HIS A 102 -8.31 2.52 5.36
C HIS A 102 -9.45 3.05 6.22
N LEU A 103 -9.59 2.55 7.45
CA LEU A 103 -10.59 3.05 8.38
C LEU A 103 -10.33 4.52 8.75
N ALA A 104 -9.08 4.87 9.06
CA ALA A 104 -8.68 6.23 9.36
C ALA A 104 -8.92 7.17 8.18
N TYR A 105 -8.58 6.75 6.96
CA TYR A 105 -8.80 7.52 5.75
C TYR A 105 -10.30 7.68 5.44
N GLY A 106 -11.08 6.63 5.61
CA GLY A 106 -12.53 6.68 5.48
C GLY A 106 -13.17 7.65 6.46
N ALA A 107 -12.73 7.65 7.71
CA ALA A 107 -13.18 8.59 8.73
C ALA A 107 -12.78 10.04 8.38
N TYR A 108 -11.57 10.24 7.86
CA TYR A 108 -11.11 11.55 7.38
C TYR A 108 -11.98 12.08 6.23
N LEU A 109 -12.27 11.25 5.24
CA LEU A 109 -13.15 11.61 4.12
C LEU A 109 -14.55 11.98 4.62
N TYR A 110 -15.12 11.18 5.48
CA TYR A 110 -16.44 11.44 6.05
C TYR A 110 -16.50 12.77 6.80
N ALA A 111 -15.48 13.07 7.59
CA ALA A 111 -15.41 14.32 8.35
C ALA A 111 -15.23 15.55 7.44
N THR A 112 -14.45 15.44 6.37
CA THR A 112 -14.22 16.53 5.42
C THR A 112 -15.43 16.79 4.54
N GLU A 113 -16.09 15.76 4.04
CA GLU A 113 -17.33 15.91 3.28
C GLU A 113 -18.44 16.60 4.10
N ARG A 114 -18.54 16.21 5.37
CA ARG A 114 -19.52 16.81 6.27
C ARG A 114 -19.30 18.30 6.51
N ARG A 115 -18.06 18.75 6.48
CA ARG A 115 -17.72 20.17 6.61
C ARG A 115 -18.06 20.96 5.34
N GLU A 116 -17.87 20.38 4.18
CA GLU A 116 -18.19 21.02 2.90
C GLU A 116 -19.70 21.17 2.68
N THR A 117 -20.50 20.21 3.12
CA THR A 117 -21.96 20.26 3.02
C THR A 117 -22.63 21.22 4.02
N HIS A 118 -21.95 21.63 5.08
CA HIS A 118 -22.43 22.57 6.08
C HIS A 118 -21.84 23.99 5.96
N ALA A 119 -20.94 24.19 5.03
CA ALA A 119 -20.40 25.49 4.66
C ALA A 119 -21.20 26.06 3.47
#